data_616a59b0b8cf7fa1acd3bf44e0cb39d3
#
_entry.id   616a59b0b8cf7fa1acd3bf44e0cb39d3
#
_cell.length_a   1.000
_cell.length_b   1.000
_cell.length_c   1.000
_cell.angle_alpha   90.00
_cell.angle_beta   90.00
_cell.angle_gamma   90.00
#
_symmetry.space_group_name_H-M   'P 1'
#
loop_
_entity.id
_entity.type
_entity.pdbx_description
1 polymer ?
#
loop_
_entity_poly.entity_id
_entity_poly.type
_entity_poly.pdbx_seq_one_letter_code
_entity_poly.pdbx_strand_id
1 'polypeptide(L)'
;MRNRFGLKMAMLWSVLTLSAAVAPALVSAADKLPHFLSPKDADTYRQIFALQEDGEIKAAAMLIKTLDSDLLMGHVLSQKYLHPTAWRSSFKDLSVWLSRYNDHPSASRIKWLSDKRKPKGAKSAKAPKQGYLNGVGLSRPQSYRANIPESWKGRSAPRRTANIAKEIRRAIRRGHPSGALDIINNKSNLRYLTASEEAHLRGEIAHAYFIFGVDDKAVRAARQAIAKDTEQAFMGYWAGGLASWRAERFELAGSFFRTLAEMENAPDVLRAGAAFWAHRVAMRFGQPLQADSYMNIAATYPETFYGVMAVQAAGQRYEIDFSLPAITDDFRVWLAAQKGGQRALALLQVGNWTRAARELRYLVEEMPPAFQRDLIAFATRNHMPGLAFRLADLHQRDTGEQIYAALYPLLSEKTDFVVDEALVLAIIRKESGFYPLARSRARAAGLMQLMPATAAFIAQDRRYRRTHKHKLHDPTLNLHLGQKYIGHLLAEPHINGDLVRMLAAYNGGPGNLNKWLRKLDHKDDSFLLIESIPARETRNYIKGVLSYLFIYRNQLGQPMPSLLDLVAGQKADRRLASSQ
;
A
#
# COMPACT_ATOMS: atom_id res chain seq x y z
N MET A 1 57.06 64.02 5.88
CA MET A 1 56.61 64.94 6.94
C MET A 1 55.27 64.49 7.47
N ARG A 2 55.27 64.16 8.74
CA ARG A 2 54.26 64.32 9.78
C ARG A 2 52.88 63.80 9.51
N ASN A 3 52.58 62.71 10.21
CA ASN A 3 52.00 62.62 11.57
C ASN A 3 50.47 62.66 11.57
N ARG A 4 49.83 61.63 12.01
CA ARG A 4 49.30 61.29 13.33
C ARG A 4 47.76 61.08 13.41
N PHE A 5 47.51 60.05 14.13
CA PHE A 5 46.39 59.67 15.03
C PHE A 5 45.09 59.22 14.31
N GLY A 6 44.61 58.01 14.40
CA GLY A 6 44.55 57.12 15.59
C GLY A 6 43.15 57.20 16.20
N LEU A 7 42.29 56.28 15.92
CA LEU A 7 41.31 55.82 16.91
C LEU A 7 40.81 54.41 16.54
N LYS A 8 41.21 53.43 17.34
CA LYS A 8 40.63 52.11 17.34
C LYS A 8 39.26 52.19 17.98
N MET A 9 38.21 51.84 17.25
CA MET A 9 36.90 51.50 17.84
C MET A 9 36.70 49.99 17.70
N ALA A 10 36.94 49.30 18.80
CA ALA A 10 36.63 47.91 18.94
C ALA A 10 35.11 47.78 19.13
N MET A 11 34.40 47.25 18.13
CA MET A 11 33.03 46.76 18.30
C MET A 11 33.08 45.33 18.86
N LEU A 12 32.77 45.22 20.14
CA LEU A 12 32.40 43.93 20.76
C LEU A 12 31.10 43.45 20.12
N TRP A 13 31.19 42.39 19.36
CA TRP A 13 30.02 41.56 19.00
C TRP A 13 29.83 40.53 20.12
N SER A 14 28.89 40.80 21.00
CA SER A 14 28.36 39.82 21.94
C SER A 14 27.50 38.82 21.18
N VAL A 15 28.04 37.65 20.90
CA VAL A 15 27.30 36.47 20.43
C VAL A 15 26.45 35.98 21.60
N LEU A 16 25.17 36.34 21.60
CA LEU A 16 24.20 35.67 22.45
C LEU A 16 23.97 34.25 21.86
N THR A 17 24.65 33.26 22.41
CA THR A 17 24.30 31.86 22.23
C THR A 17 23.02 31.60 22.99
N LEU A 18 21.90 31.61 22.29
CA LEU A 18 20.64 31.08 22.78
C LEU A 18 20.78 29.55 22.84
N SER A 19 21.19 29.06 23.99
CA SER A 19 21.08 27.63 24.30
C SER A 19 19.58 27.31 24.40
N ALA A 20 18.98 26.79 23.34
CA ALA A 20 17.70 26.15 23.41
C ALA A 20 17.87 24.92 24.33
N ALA A 21 17.54 25.08 25.59
CA ALA A 21 17.34 23.97 26.50
C ALA A 21 16.19 23.15 25.89
N VAL A 22 16.54 22.01 25.28
CA VAL A 22 15.58 20.95 24.97
C VAL A 22 15.06 20.48 26.33
N ALA A 23 13.91 21.02 26.75
CA ALA A 23 13.18 20.50 27.88
C ALA A 23 12.94 19.02 27.63
N PRO A 24 13.29 18.11 28.56
CA PRO A 24 12.89 16.72 28.44
C PRO A 24 11.38 16.72 28.34
N ALA A 25 10.83 16.17 27.26
CA ALA A 25 9.40 15.97 27.11
C ALA A 25 8.91 15.27 28.37
N LEU A 26 8.10 15.95 29.15
CA LEU A 26 7.38 15.39 30.28
C LEU A 26 6.56 14.22 29.72
N VAL A 27 7.07 13.01 29.87
CA VAL A 27 6.30 11.78 29.65
C VAL A 27 5.17 11.87 30.65
N SER A 28 4.01 12.23 30.15
CA SER A 28 2.79 12.35 30.96
C SER A 28 2.57 11.03 31.69
N ALA A 29 2.22 11.10 32.97
CA ALA A 29 1.82 9.93 33.75
C ALA A 29 0.67 9.13 33.10
N ALA A 30 -0.04 9.74 32.16
CA ALA A 30 -1.11 9.16 31.34
C ALA A 30 -0.63 8.10 30.32
N ASP A 31 0.66 7.99 30.02
CA ASP A 31 1.18 7.03 29.02
C ASP A 31 1.71 5.71 29.62
N LYS A 32 1.63 5.52 30.93
CA LYS A 32 2.09 4.28 31.57
C LYS A 32 1.06 3.15 31.37
N LEU A 33 1.38 2.26 30.43
CA LEU A 33 0.65 1.00 30.29
C LEU A 33 0.92 0.09 31.52
N PRO A 34 -0.07 -0.69 31.96
CA PRO A 34 0.15 -1.63 33.07
C PRO A 34 1.18 -2.69 32.65
N HIS A 35 2.12 -2.96 33.55
CA HIS A 35 3.11 -4.01 33.42
C HIS A 35 2.55 -5.33 33.96
N PHE A 36 2.50 -6.36 33.11
CA PHE A 36 2.01 -7.69 33.47
C PHE A 36 3.12 -8.70 33.74
N LEU A 37 4.36 -8.38 33.39
CA LEU A 37 5.53 -9.19 33.66
C LEU A 37 6.51 -8.41 34.52
N SER A 38 7.20 -9.12 35.45
CA SER A 38 8.38 -8.59 36.08
C SER A 38 9.51 -8.39 35.07
N PRO A 39 10.49 -7.50 35.31
CA PRO A 39 11.66 -7.37 34.44
C PRO A 39 12.38 -8.70 34.20
N LYS A 40 12.50 -9.54 35.24
CA LYS A 40 13.08 -10.90 35.19
C LYS A 40 12.32 -11.79 34.22
N ASP A 41 10.98 -11.86 34.35
CA ASP A 41 10.16 -12.68 33.47
C ASP A 41 10.19 -12.16 32.00
N ALA A 42 10.17 -10.86 31.80
CA ALA A 42 10.26 -10.28 30.47
C ALA A 42 11.57 -10.67 29.76
N ASP A 43 12.70 -10.62 30.48
CA ASP A 43 14.00 -11.06 29.96
C ASP A 43 14.03 -12.57 29.70
N THR A 44 13.50 -13.36 30.62
CA THR A 44 13.41 -14.82 30.49
C THR A 44 12.56 -15.21 29.28
N TYR A 45 11.42 -14.57 29.06
CA TYR A 45 10.58 -14.81 27.87
C TYR A 45 11.30 -14.44 26.57
N ARG A 46 12.09 -13.35 26.52
CA ARG A 46 12.90 -13.00 25.33
C ARG A 46 13.87 -14.12 25.00
N GLN A 47 14.57 -14.63 26.00
CA GLN A 47 15.52 -15.74 25.82
C GLN A 47 14.82 -17.03 25.38
N ILE A 48 13.68 -17.39 25.98
CA ILE A 48 12.89 -18.55 25.58
C ILE A 48 12.47 -18.47 24.12
N PHE A 49 11.96 -17.31 23.68
CA PHE A 49 11.53 -17.13 22.30
C PHE A 49 12.69 -17.23 21.32
N ALA A 50 13.86 -16.68 21.64
CA ALA A 50 15.06 -16.77 20.82
C ALA A 50 15.56 -18.22 20.71
N LEU A 51 15.74 -18.91 21.84
CA LEU A 51 16.17 -20.31 21.85
C LEU A 51 15.24 -21.23 21.05
N GLN A 52 13.92 -21.01 21.17
CA GLN A 52 12.98 -21.81 20.40
C GLN A 52 13.00 -21.49 18.90
N GLU A 53 13.34 -20.29 18.49
CA GLU A 53 13.51 -19.92 17.09
C GLU A 53 14.70 -20.65 16.49
N ASP A 54 15.79 -20.74 17.23
CA ASP A 54 17.02 -21.48 16.85
C ASP A 54 16.86 -23.01 16.95
N GLY A 55 15.73 -23.49 17.50
CA GLY A 55 15.46 -24.92 17.66
C GLY A 55 15.99 -25.52 18.96
N GLU A 56 16.55 -24.73 19.85
CA GLU A 56 17.13 -25.13 21.13
C GLU A 56 16.02 -25.37 22.20
N ILE A 57 15.14 -26.33 21.88
CA ILE A 57 13.93 -26.61 22.70
C ILE A 57 14.25 -27.06 24.10
N LYS A 58 15.37 -27.80 24.30
CA LYS A 58 15.78 -28.29 25.63
C LYS A 58 16.25 -27.14 26.51
N ALA A 59 17.09 -26.25 25.98
CA ALA A 59 17.56 -25.06 26.71
C ALA A 59 16.39 -24.15 27.10
N ALA A 60 15.47 -23.88 26.16
CA ALA A 60 14.24 -23.14 26.44
C ALA A 60 13.42 -23.78 27.56
N ALA A 61 13.31 -25.13 27.61
CA ALA A 61 12.56 -25.84 28.65
C ALA A 61 13.16 -25.67 30.05
N MET A 62 14.44 -25.43 30.19
CA MET A 62 15.08 -25.13 31.50
C MET A 62 14.66 -23.72 31.96
N LEU A 63 14.67 -22.73 31.08
CA LEU A 63 14.26 -21.36 31.42
C LEU A 63 12.75 -21.27 31.74
N ILE A 64 11.91 -22.07 31.09
CA ILE A 64 10.46 -22.08 31.37
C ILE A 64 10.20 -22.42 32.85
N LYS A 65 11.05 -23.23 33.49
CA LYS A 65 10.90 -23.59 34.94
C LYS A 65 11.22 -22.44 35.88
N THR A 66 11.87 -21.39 35.42
CA THR A 66 12.27 -20.22 36.25
C THR A 66 11.30 -19.05 36.13
N LEU A 67 10.26 -19.18 35.31
CA LEU A 67 9.23 -18.17 35.15
C LEU A 67 8.32 -18.13 36.38
N ASP A 68 8.04 -16.92 36.86
CA ASP A 68 7.06 -16.66 37.91
C ASP A 68 5.64 -16.47 37.33
N SER A 69 5.54 -15.99 36.08
CA SER A 69 4.28 -15.77 35.37
C SER A 69 4.16 -16.70 34.14
N ASP A 70 3.01 -17.35 33.98
CA ASP A 70 2.69 -18.22 32.82
C ASP A 70 1.86 -17.51 31.74
N LEU A 71 1.70 -16.19 31.83
CA LEU A 71 0.83 -15.37 30.97
C LEU A 71 1.09 -15.59 29.47
N LEU A 72 2.36 -15.70 29.06
CA LEU A 72 2.74 -15.92 27.66
C LEU A 72 2.98 -17.39 27.30
N MET A 73 2.63 -18.33 28.20
CA MET A 73 2.86 -19.77 27.96
C MET A 73 2.13 -20.29 26.73
N GLY A 74 0.96 -19.75 26.38
CA GLY A 74 0.26 -20.05 25.13
C GLY A 74 1.12 -19.78 23.89
N HIS A 75 1.86 -18.66 23.88
CA HIS A 75 2.79 -18.28 22.82
C HIS A 75 4.04 -19.17 22.79
N VAL A 76 4.63 -19.45 23.95
CA VAL A 76 5.79 -20.34 24.08
C VAL A 76 5.49 -21.73 23.53
N LEU A 77 4.39 -22.32 23.99
CA LEU A 77 3.99 -23.65 23.54
C LEU A 77 3.58 -23.67 22.05
N SER A 78 2.92 -22.61 21.55
CA SER A 78 2.57 -22.54 20.13
C SER A 78 3.80 -22.46 19.23
N GLN A 79 4.85 -21.72 19.63
CA GLN A 79 6.11 -21.64 18.89
C GLN A 79 6.80 -23.01 18.84
N LYS A 80 6.92 -23.70 19.97
CA LYS A 80 7.45 -25.05 20.06
C LYS A 80 6.67 -26.03 19.16
N TYR A 81 5.33 -26.04 19.27
CA TYR A 81 4.49 -27.03 18.57
C TYR A 81 4.42 -26.80 17.06
N LEU A 82 4.63 -25.58 16.60
CA LEU A 82 4.62 -25.20 15.20
C LEU A 82 6.03 -25.10 14.60
N HIS A 83 7.07 -25.41 15.39
CA HIS A 83 8.45 -25.38 14.87
C HIS A 83 8.61 -26.36 13.71
N PRO A 84 9.24 -25.94 12.59
CA PRO A 84 9.25 -26.75 11.37
C PRO A 84 10.02 -28.06 11.49
N THR A 85 11.07 -28.12 12.30
CA THR A 85 12.01 -29.25 12.36
C THR A 85 12.36 -29.71 13.79
N ALA A 86 12.49 -28.79 14.76
CA ALA A 86 13.03 -29.10 16.08
C ALA A 86 12.06 -29.84 17.02
N TRP A 87 10.76 -29.85 16.70
CA TRP A 87 9.75 -30.49 17.54
C TRP A 87 8.62 -31.13 16.75
N ARG A 88 8.24 -32.35 17.14
CA ARG A 88 7.04 -33.05 16.59
C ARG A 88 6.00 -33.22 17.67
N SER A 89 5.01 -32.31 17.73
CA SER A 89 3.91 -32.34 18.69
C SER A 89 2.99 -33.54 18.46
N SER A 90 2.49 -34.15 19.55
CA SER A 90 1.46 -35.20 19.48
C SER A 90 0.04 -34.60 19.34
N PHE A 91 -0.94 -35.41 18.97
CA PHE A 91 -2.36 -35.04 19.01
C PHE A 91 -2.79 -34.61 20.43
N LYS A 92 -2.30 -35.33 21.47
CA LYS A 92 -2.58 -35.02 22.88
C LYS A 92 -2.08 -33.63 23.25
N ASP A 93 -0.82 -33.28 22.91
CA ASP A 93 -0.26 -31.96 23.20
C ASP A 93 -1.09 -30.84 22.59
N LEU A 94 -1.45 -31.00 21.29
CA LEU A 94 -2.23 -30.03 20.55
C LEU A 94 -3.66 -29.88 21.09
N SER A 95 -4.28 -30.99 21.52
CA SER A 95 -5.62 -30.98 22.10
C SER A 95 -5.66 -30.32 23.47
N VAL A 96 -4.67 -30.60 24.31
CA VAL A 96 -4.53 -29.94 25.63
C VAL A 96 -4.27 -28.45 25.44
N TRP A 97 -3.41 -28.05 24.50
CA TRP A 97 -3.18 -26.66 24.20
C TRP A 97 -4.47 -25.94 23.75
N LEU A 98 -5.23 -26.53 22.84
CA LEU A 98 -6.49 -25.96 22.34
C LEU A 98 -7.57 -25.86 23.43
N SER A 99 -7.56 -26.74 24.43
CA SER A 99 -8.50 -26.65 25.55
C SER A 99 -8.29 -25.38 26.39
N ARG A 100 -7.02 -24.92 26.52
CA ARG A 100 -6.61 -23.76 27.35
C ARG A 100 -6.54 -22.46 26.55
N TYR A 101 -6.13 -22.52 25.30
CA TYR A 101 -5.75 -21.36 24.48
C TYR A 101 -6.51 -21.30 23.14
N ASN A 102 -7.78 -21.70 23.11
CA ASN A 102 -8.55 -21.66 21.87
C ASN A 102 -8.87 -20.24 21.37
N ASP A 103 -8.70 -19.22 22.22
CA ASP A 103 -8.76 -17.79 21.92
C ASP A 103 -7.43 -17.21 21.39
N HIS A 104 -6.37 -18.01 21.36
CA HIS A 104 -5.04 -17.56 20.96
C HIS A 104 -4.92 -17.41 19.43
N PRO A 105 -4.17 -16.41 18.90
CA PRO A 105 -4.01 -16.18 17.46
C PRO A 105 -3.47 -17.37 16.64
N SER A 106 -2.79 -18.32 17.27
CA SER A 106 -2.31 -19.55 16.64
C SER A 106 -3.29 -20.71 16.67
N ALA A 107 -4.46 -20.55 17.30
CA ALA A 107 -5.38 -21.64 17.56
C ALA A 107 -5.87 -22.34 16.26
N SER A 108 -6.19 -21.59 15.22
CA SER A 108 -6.59 -22.15 13.93
C SER A 108 -5.48 -23.00 13.29
N ARG A 109 -4.22 -22.58 13.41
CA ARG A 109 -3.08 -23.34 12.88
C ARG A 109 -2.82 -24.60 13.68
N ILE A 110 -2.91 -24.54 15.00
CA ILE A 110 -2.77 -25.68 15.90
C ILE A 110 -3.93 -26.66 15.69
N LYS A 111 -5.17 -26.17 15.52
CA LYS A 111 -6.33 -27.01 15.21
C LYS A 111 -6.14 -27.79 13.91
N TRP A 112 -5.72 -27.12 12.85
CA TRP A 112 -5.41 -27.78 11.58
C TRP A 112 -4.34 -28.87 11.75
N LEU A 113 -3.29 -28.62 12.55
CA LEU A 113 -2.25 -29.60 12.82
C LEU A 113 -2.77 -30.76 13.67
N SER A 114 -3.62 -30.47 14.66
CA SER A 114 -4.31 -31.44 15.51
C SER A 114 -5.16 -32.38 14.65
N ASP A 115 -5.97 -31.82 13.73
CA ASP A 115 -6.83 -32.63 12.86
C ASP A 115 -6.02 -33.57 11.95
N LYS A 116 -4.87 -33.11 11.45
CA LYS A 116 -3.94 -33.95 10.68
C LYS A 116 -3.30 -35.08 11.49
N ARG A 117 -3.20 -34.94 12.81
CA ARG A 117 -2.55 -35.94 13.70
C ARG A 117 -3.56 -36.70 14.54
N LYS A 118 -4.85 -36.49 14.29
CA LYS A 118 -5.93 -37.11 15.05
C LYS A 118 -5.95 -38.64 14.81
N PRO A 119 -5.85 -39.47 15.87
CA PRO A 119 -6.03 -40.90 15.74
C PRO A 119 -7.45 -41.25 15.27
N LYS A 120 -7.59 -42.38 14.56
CA LYS A 120 -8.89 -42.90 14.14
C LYS A 120 -9.77 -43.11 15.37
N GLY A 121 -11.02 -42.63 15.36
CA GLY A 121 -11.96 -42.72 16.48
C GLY A 121 -11.81 -41.68 17.60
N ALA A 122 -10.73 -40.89 17.65
CA ALA A 122 -10.58 -39.87 18.67
C ALA A 122 -11.55 -38.67 18.46
N LYS A 123 -12.03 -38.07 19.55
CA LYS A 123 -12.82 -36.85 19.50
C LYS A 123 -11.95 -35.68 18.95
N SER A 124 -12.55 -34.78 18.18
CA SER A 124 -11.86 -33.59 17.69
C SER A 124 -11.48 -32.65 18.85
N ALA A 125 -10.31 -32.03 18.77
CA ALA A 125 -9.89 -31.00 19.71
C ALA A 125 -10.82 -29.78 19.64
N LYS A 126 -10.85 -28.98 20.73
CA LYS A 126 -11.68 -27.77 20.83
C LYS A 126 -11.46 -26.84 19.64
N ALA A 127 -12.55 -26.28 19.11
CA ALA A 127 -12.51 -25.35 18.00
C ALA A 127 -11.87 -24.01 18.45
N PRO A 128 -11.11 -23.36 17.55
CA PRO A 128 -10.60 -22.01 17.81
C PRO A 128 -11.74 -21.00 17.87
N LYS A 129 -11.58 -19.98 18.72
CA LYS A 129 -12.40 -18.79 18.68
C LYS A 129 -12.09 -18.02 17.41
N GLN A 130 -13.11 -17.47 16.75
CA GLN A 130 -12.91 -16.65 15.55
C GLN A 130 -12.40 -15.26 15.95
N GLY A 131 -11.43 -14.72 15.22
CA GLY A 131 -10.97 -13.35 15.37
C GLY A 131 -11.36 -12.51 14.17
N TYR A 132 -11.82 -11.28 14.40
CA TYR A 132 -12.39 -10.42 13.37
C TYR A 132 -11.45 -10.14 12.21
N LEU A 133 -10.24 -9.68 12.47
CA LEU A 133 -9.26 -9.40 11.42
C LEU A 133 -8.52 -10.67 10.97
N ASN A 134 -9.22 -11.80 10.91
CA ASN A 134 -8.66 -13.06 10.47
C ASN A 134 -8.40 -13.00 8.96
N GLY A 135 -7.15 -13.20 8.58
CA GLY A 135 -6.68 -13.20 7.18
C GLY A 135 -5.83 -11.98 6.80
N VAL A 136 -5.14 -12.15 5.69
CA VAL A 136 -4.29 -11.15 5.04
C VAL A 136 -5.18 -10.19 4.26
N GLY A 137 -6.06 -9.49 4.94
CA GLY A 137 -6.86 -8.50 4.27
C GLY A 137 -6.04 -7.24 4.03
N LEU A 138 -5.18 -7.27 3.02
CA LEU A 138 -4.90 -6.02 2.33
C LEU A 138 -6.25 -5.48 1.91
N SER A 139 -6.53 -4.22 2.25
CA SER A 139 -7.54 -3.50 1.50
C SER A 139 -7.23 -3.84 0.06
N ARG A 140 -8.18 -4.44 -0.64
CA ARG A 140 -8.11 -4.33 -2.08
C ARG A 140 -7.94 -2.83 -2.27
N PRO A 141 -6.81 -2.35 -2.84
CA PRO A 141 -6.72 -0.95 -3.17
C PRO A 141 -8.06 -0.64 -3.78
N GLN A 142 -8.68 0.51 -3.42
CA GLN A 142 -9.91 0.90 -4.10
C GLN A 142 -9.64 0.54 -5.54
N SER A 143 -10.00 -0.69 -5.87
CA SER A 143 -9.73 -1.16 -7.20
C SER A 143 -10.52 -0.13 -7.95
N TYR A 144 -9.83 0.64 -8.76
CA TYR A 144 -10.38 1.40 -9.83
C TYR A 144 -11.31 0.42 -10.54
N ARG A 145 -12.44 0.15 -9.95
CA ARG A 145 -13.58 -0.40 -10.64
C ARG A 145 -13.97 0.77 -11.50
N ALA A 146 -13.40 0.75 -12.71
CA ALA A 146 -13.84 1.61 -13.76
C ALA A 146 -15.34 1.70 -13.57
N ASN A 147 -15.81 2.89 -13.26
CA ASN A 147 -17.13 3.14 -12.77
C ASN A 147 -18.12 2.19 -13.37
N ILE A 148 -18.64 1.34 -12.51
CA ILE A 148 -19.87 0.65 -12.87
C ILE A 148 -20.88 1.78 -13.05
N PRO A 149 -21.52 1.93 -14.21
CA PRO A 149 -22.52 2.94 -14.41
C PRO A 149 -23.47 2.97 -13.22
N GLU A 150 -23.93 4.15 -12.81
CA GLU A 150 -24.86 4.31 -11.68
C GLU A 150 -26.09 3.42 -11.87
N SER A 151 -26.51 3.22 -13.14
CA SER A 151 -27.57 2.28 -13.53
C SER A 151 -27.32 0.83 -13.09
N TRP A 152 -26.05 0.46 -12.79
CA TRP A 152 -25.66 -0.86 -12.29
C TRP A 152 -25.48 -0.90 -10.77
N LYS A 153 -25.42 0.26 -10.12
CA LYS A 153 -25.40 0.34 -8.66
C LYS A 153 -26.82 0.12 -8.13
N GLY A 154 -26.98 -0.89 -7.31
CA GLY A 154 -28.29 -1.18 -6.68
C GLY A 154 -29.30 -1.97 -7.51
N ARG A 155 -29.01 -2.28 -8.79
CA ARG A 155 -29.74 -3.27 -9.59
C ARG A 155 -28.86 -4.51 -9.75
N SER A 156 -29.40 -5.69 -9.46
CA SER A 156 -28.84 -6.89 -10.09
C SER A 156 -29.03 -6.68 -11.60
N ALA A 157 -27.92 -6.32 -12.30
CA ALA A 157 -27.96 -6.14 -13.75
C ALA A 157 -28.66 -7.35 -14.37
N PRO A 158 -29.60 -7.19 -15.30
CA PRO A 158 -30.25 -8.32 -15.92
C PRO A 158 -29.18 -9.31 -16.34
N ARG A 159 -29.35 -10.58 -16.01
CA ARG A 159 -28.35 -11.65 -16.22
C ARG A 159 -27.73 -11.59 -17.63
N ARG A 160 -28.51 -11.14 -18.62
CA ARG A 160 -28.07 -10.98 -20.00
C ARG A 160 -27.06 -9.85 -20.18
N THR A 161 -27.32 -8.66 -19.63
CA THR A 161 -26.41 -7.49 -19.65
C THR A 161 -25.05 -7.82 -19.00
N ALA A 162 -25.09 -8.47 -17.83
CA ALA A 162 -23.87 -8.90 -17.14
C ALA A 162 -23.06 -9.90 -17.99
N ASN A 163 -23.71 -10.82 -18.73
CA ASN A 163 -23.03 -11.75 -19.62
C ASN A 163 -22.39 -11.04 -20.81
N ILE A 164 -23.08 -10.10 -21.46
CA ILE A 164 -22.54 -9.28 -22.57
C ILE A 164 -21.28 -8.54 -22.11
N ALA A 165 -21.34 -7.84 -20.97
CA ALA A 165 -20.20 -7.15 -20.40
C ALA A 165 -19.02 -8.11 -20.08
N LYS A 166 -19.32 -9.31 -19.59
CA LYS A 166 -18.33 -10.35 -19.32
C LYS A 166 -17.66 -10.87 -20.58
N GLU A 167 -18.42 -11.06 -21.67
CA GLU A 167 -17.91 -11.49 -22.98
C GLU A 167 -17.01 -10.42 -23.59
N ILE A 168 -17.43 -9.15 -23.62
CA ILE A 168 -16.65 -8.01 -24.08
C ILE A 168 -15.31 -7.93 -23.33
N ARG A 169 -15.36 -7.94 -22.00
CA ARG A 169 -14.16 -7.89 -21.16
C ARG A 169 -13.28 -9.12 -21.32
N ARG A 170 -13.85 -10.29 -21.67
CA ARG A 170 -13.07 -11.49 -22.01
C ARG A 170 -12.34 -11.32 -23.35
N ALA A 171 -12.99 -10.78 -24.38
CA ALA A 171 -12.38 -10.48 -25.66
C ALA A 171 -11.22 -9.47 -25.51
N ILE A 172 -11.44 -8.37 -24.77
CA ILE A 172 -10.41 -7.40 -24.44
C ILE A 172 -9.19 -8.05 -23.76
N ARG A 173 -9.41 -8.87 -22.72
CA ARG A 173 -8.32 -9.54 -22.01
C ARG A 173 -7.52 -10.52 -22.87
N ARG A 174 -8.12 -11.04 -23.94
CA ARG A 174 -7.46 -11.92 -24.92
C ARG A 174 -6.73 -11.14 -26.05
N GLY A 175 -6.74 -9.81 -26.01
CA GLY A 175 -6.12 -8.97 -27.02
C GLY A 175 -6.96 -8.74 -28.27
N HIS A 176 -8.27 -8.97 -28.20
CA HIS A 176 -9.18 -8.86 -29.34
C HIS A 176 -10.23 -7.73 -29.16
N PRO A 177 -9.83 -6.44 -29.14
CA PRO A 177 -10.77 -5.33 -29.01
C PRO A 177 -11.76 -5.24 -30.17
N SER A 178 -11.37 -5.66 -31.39
CA SER A 178 -12.28 -5.72 -32.54
C SER A 178 -13.40 -6.75 -32.33
N GLY A 179 -13.07 -7.94 -31.80
CA GLY A 179 -14.09 -8.92 -31.45
C GLY A 179 -15.01 -8.44 -30.30
N ALA A 180 -14.49 -7.61 -29.39
CA ALA A 180 -15.34 -6.96 -28.40
C ALA A 180 -16.31 -5.94 -29.05
N LEU A 181 -15.85 -5.23 -30.09
CA LEU A 181 -16.69 -4.32 -30.88
C LEU A 181 -17.78 -5.07 -31.63
N ASP A 182 -17.48 -6.25 -32.19
CA ASP A 182 -18.47 -7.10 -32.87
C ASP A 182 -19.56 -7.58 -31.92
N ILE A 183 -19.19 -7.96 -30.69
CA ILE A 183 -20.14 -8.36 -29.66
C ILE A 183 -21.12 -7.23 -29.34
N ILE A 184 -20.63 -5.99 -29.15
CA ILE A 184 -21.48 -4.86 -28.80
C ILE A 184 -22.30 -4.37 -30.02
N ASN A 185 -21.82 -4.52 -31.23
CA ASN A 185 -22.56 -4.13 -32.44
C ASN A 185 -23.68 -5.13 -32.83
N ASN A 186 -23.70 -6.29 -32.22
CA ASN A 186 -24.75 -7.27 -32.49
C ASN A 186 -26.11 -6.75 -31.97
N LYS A 187 -27.05 -6.56 -32.90
CA LYS A 187 -28.41 -6.04 -32.60
C LYS A 187 -29.11 -6.85 -31.51
N SER A 188 -28.89 -8.17 -31.44
CA SER A 188 -29.48 -9.02 -30.42
C SER A 188 -28.94 -8.74 -29.01
N ASN A 189 -27.73 -8.17 -28.89
CA ASN A 189 -27.15 -7.76 -27.63
C ASN A 189 -27.58 -6.31 -27.26
N LEU A 190 -27.60 -5.40 -28.23
CA LEU A 190 -27.95 -4.00 -28.01
C LEU A 190 -29.30 -3.79 -27.31
N ARG A 191 -30.32 -4.59 -27.65
CA ARG A 191 -31.66 -4.50 -27.02
C ARG A 191 -31.67 -4.72 -25.50
N TYR A 192 -30.58 -5.26 -24.92
CA TYR A 192 -30.46 -5.49 -23.48
C TYR A 192 -29.61 -4.43 -22.77
N LEU A 193 -29.07 -3.46 -23.50
CA LEU A 193 -28.23 -2.40 -22.98
C LEU A 193 -29.00 -1.07 -22.98
N THR A 194 -28.88 -0.30 -21.92
CA THR A 194 -29.25 1.11 -21.94
C THR A 194 -28.19 1.92 -22.72
N ALA A 195 -28.50 3.15 -23.12
CA ALA A 195 -27.54 4.03 -23.79
C ALA A 195 -26.28 4.22 -22.94
N SER A 196 -26.42 4.42 -21.63
CA SER A 196 -25.32 4.58 -20.69
C SER A 196 -24.47 3.31 -20.57
N GLU A 197 -25.08 2.13 -20.51
CA GLU A 197 -24.35 0.85 -20.48
C GLU A 197 -23.59 0.59 -21.78
N GLU A 198 -24.20 0.93 -22.93
CA GLU A 198 -23.55 0.85 -24.23
C GLU A 198 -22.38 1.83 -24.31
N ALA A 199 -22.56 3.09 -23.92
CA ALA A 199 -21.50 4.10 -23.88
C ALA A 199 -20.32 3.67 -23.02
N HIS A 200 -20.59 3.14 -21.81
CA HIS A 200 -19.57 2.64 -20.92
C HIS A 200 -18.75 1.48 -21.54
N LEU A 201 -19.42 0.48 -22.11
CA LEU A 201 -18.76 -0.67 -22.72
C LEU A 201 -17.95 -0.29 -23.99
N ARG A 202 -18.47 0.65 -24.82
CA ARG A 202 -17.72 1.22 -25.93
C ARG A 202 -16.51 2.00 -25.46
N GLY A 203 -16.59 2.71 -24.33
CA GLY A 203 -15.46 3.38 -23.70
C GLY A 203 -14.38 2.40 -23.24
N GLU A 204 -14.76 1.24 -22.66
CA GLU A 204 -13.82 0.17 -22.32
C GLU A 204 -13.12 -0.40 -23.57
N ILE A 205 -13.85 -0.52 -24.70
CA ILE A 205 -13.29 -0.97 -25.99
C ILE A 205 -12.35 0.09 -26.56
N ALA A 206 -12.72 1.38 -26.50
CA ALA A 206 -11.84 2.48 -26.90
C ALA A 206 -10.51 2.47 -26.12
N HIS A 207 -10.59 2.32 -24.82
CA HIS A 207 -9.42 2.20 -23.96
C HIS A 207 -8.58 0.95 -24.31
N ALA A 208 -9.21 -0.18 -24.66
CA ALA A 208 -8.50 -1.36 -25.10
C ALA A 208 -7.73 -1.12 -26.42
N TYR A 209 -8.34 -0.45 -27.41
CA TYR A 209 -7.63 -0.05 -28.63
C TYR A 209 -6.43 0.85 -28.33
N PHE A 210 -6.58 1.82 -27.43
CA PHE A 210 -5.45 2.65 -26.96
C PHE A 210 -4.33 1.79 -26.37
N ILE A 211 -4.65 0.88 -25.46
CA ILE A 211 -3.67 -0.03 -24.84
C ILE A 211 -2.93 -0.90 -25.86
N PHE A 212 -3.60 -1.28 -26.93
CA PHE A 212 -2.99 -2.08 -28.01
C PHE A 212 -2.33 -1.24 -29.12
N GLY A 213 -2.24 0.08 -28.94
CA GLY A 213 -1.53 0.97 -29.89
C GLY A 213 -2.29 1.27 -31.16
N VAL A 214 -3.62 1.12 -31.17
CA VAL A 214 -4.45 1.34 -32.37
C VAL A 214 -5.28 2.62 -32.21
N ASP A 215 -4.60 3.76 -32.20
CA ASP A 215 -5.17 5.06 -31.81
C ASP A 215 -6.36 5.51 -32.64
N ASP A 216 -6.32 5.35 -33.95
CA ASP A 216 -7.45 5.72 -34.81
C ASP A 216 -8.72 4.92 -34.48
N LYS A 217 -8.58 3.63 -34.16
CA LYS A 217 -9.72 2.82 -33.71
C LYS A 217 -10.17 3.22 -32.31
N ALA A 218 -9.23 3.59 -31.44
CA ALA A 218 -9.57 4.09 -30.10
C ALA A 218 -10.40 5.38 -30.18
N VAL A 219 -9.98 6.35 -30.99
CA VAL A 219 -10.72 7.60 -31.21
C VAL A 219 -12.10 7.35 -31.82
N ARG A 220 -12.20 6.46 -32.84
CA ARG A 220 -13.52 6.11 -33.41
C ARG A 220 -14.46 5.47 -32.39
N ALA A 221 -13.98 4.51 -31.62
CA ALA A 221 -14.77 3.86 -30.59
C ALA A 221 -15.16 4.83 -29.46
N ALA A 222 -14.27 5.77 -29.10
CA ALA A 222 -14.53 6.85 -28.15
C ALA A 222 -15.68 7.75 -28.62
N ARG A 223 -15.65 8.21 -29.87
CA ARG A 223 -16.73 9.01 -30.46
C ARG A 223 -18.06 8.24 -30.50
N GLN A 224 -18.03 6.94 -30.80
CA GLN A 224 -19.22 6.09 -30.75
C GLN A 224 -19.78 5.97 -29.31
N ALA A 225 -18.92 5.88 -28.30
CA ALA A 225 -19.33 5.88 -26.91
C ALA A 225 -20.04 7.19 -26.53
N ILE A 226 -19.43 8.31 -26.88
CA ILE A 226 -19.93 9.66 -26.61
C ILE A 226 -21.28 9.90 -27.31
N ALA A 227 -21.42 9.46 -28.56
CA ALA A 227 -22.67 9.59 -29.31
C ALA A 227 -23.86 8.79 -28.71
N LYS A 228 -23.58 7.81 -27.83
CA LYS A 228 -24.61 7.03 -27.13
C LYS A 228 -25.09 7.71 -25.85
N ASP A 229 -24.16 8.28 -25.10
CA ASP A 229 -24.47 8.99 -23.86
C ASP A 229 -23.30 9.93 -23.54
N THR A 230 -23.47 11.21 -23.82
CA THR A 230 -22.44 12.23 -23.61
C THR A 230 -22.07 12.40 -22.14
N GLU A 231 -23.01 12.19 -21.22
CA GLU A 231 -22.82 12.42 -19.78
C GLU A 231 -22.22 11.21 -19.06
N GLN A 232 -22.24 10.02 -19.65
CA GLN A 232 -21.78 8.79 -19.00
C GLN A 232 -20.61 8.12 -19.77
N ALA A 233 -20.18 8.68 -20.91
CA ALA A 233 -19.08 8.13 -21.71
C ALA A 233 -17.67 8.45 -21.17
N PHE A 234 -17.48 8.53 -19.84
CA PHE A 234 -16.23 8.95 -19.20
C PHE A 234 -14.99 8.23 -19.75
N MET A 235 -15.05 6.92 -19.91
CA MET A 235 -13.95 6.14 -20.48
C MET A 235 -13.76 6.40 -21.98
N GLY A 236 -14.81 6.82 -22.69
CA GLY A 236 -14.70 7.27 -24.09
C GLY A 236 -13.87 8.54 -24.18
N TYR A 237 -14.20 9.55 -23.41
CA TYR A 237 -13.43 10.81 -23.34
C TYR A 237 -11.98 10.55 -22.93
N TRP A 238 -11.77 9.77 -21.87
CA TRP A 238 -10.44 9.43 -21.39
C TRP A 238 -9.58 8.73 -22.45
N ALA A 239 -10.11 7.67 -23.06
CA ALA A 239 -9.40 6.89 -24.07
C ALA A 239 -9.19 7.69 -25.38
N GLY A 240 -10.19 8.47 -25.81
CA GLY A 240 -10.10 9.37 -26.95
C GLY A 240 -9.02 10.43 -26.77
N GLY A 241 -8.95 11.02 -25.57
CA GLY A 241 -7.94 12.01 -25.22
C GLY A 241 -6.52 11.42 -25.25
N LEU A 242 -6.29 10.29 -24.58
CA LEU A 242 -4.97 9.62 -24.58
C LEU A 242 -4.52 9.16 -25.96
N ALA A 243 -5.44 8.57 -26.76
CA ALA A 243 -5.14 8.13 -28.10
C ALA A 243 -4.82 9.31 -29.04
N SER A 244 -5.56 10.41 -28.89
CA SER A 244 -5.30 11.65 -29.66
C SER A 244 -3.97 12.28 -29.27
N TRP A 245 -3.63 12.30 -27.97
CA TRP A 245 -2.35 12.80 -27.49
C TRP A 245 -1.18 12.00 -28.07
N ARG A 246 -1.24 10.67 -28.01
CA ARG A 246 -0.19 9.79 -28.57
C ARG A 246 -0.05 9.95 -30.07
N ALA A 247 -1.17 10.15 -30.76
CA ALA A 247 -1.18 10.46 -32.21
C ALA A 247 -0.82 11.92 -32.55
N GLU A 248 -0.40 12.72 -31.56
CA GLU A 248 -0.02 14.13 -31.67
C GLU A 248 -1.14 15.05 -32.20
N ARG A 249 -2.40 14.62 -32.06
CA ARG A 249 -3.60 15.41 -32.40
C ARG A 249 -4.04 16.19 -31.15
N PHE A 250 -3.21 17.17 -30.75
CA PHE A 250 -3.33 17.83 -29.43
C PHE A 250 -4.61 18.61 -29.27
N GLU A 251 -5.13 19.27 -30.30
CA GLU A 251 -6.42 19.98 -30.24
C GLU A 251 -7.57 19.00 -29.95
N LEU A 252 -7.57 17.86 -30.64
CA LEU A 252 -8.56 16.81 -30.42
C LEU A 252 -8.40 16.17 -29.03
N ALA A 253 -7.17 15.95 -28.58
CA ALA A 253 -6.91 15.48 -27.22
C ALA A 253 -7.46 16.47 -26.18
N GLY A 254 -7.21 17.76 -26.39
CA GLY A 254 -7.72 18.84 -25.54
C GLY A 254 -9.24 18.89 -25.48
N SER A 255 -9.94 18.70 -26.60
CA SER A 255 -11.40 18.69 -26.59
C SER A 255 -11.95 17.55 -25.71
N PHE A 256 -11.40 16.34 -25.82
CA PHE A 256 -11.81 15.21 -24.97
C PHE A 256 -11.51 15.45 -23.48
N PHE A 257 -10.30 15.91 -23.17
CA PHE A 257 -9.88 16.10 -21.78
C PHE A 257 -10.62 17.25 -21.11
N ARG A 258 -10.82 18.40 -21.79
CA ARG A 258 -11.59 19.52 -21.24
C ARG A 258 -13.00 19.12 -20.90
N THR A 259 -13.72 18.49 -21.84
CA THR A 259 -15.09 18.04 -21.60
C THR A 259 -15.16 17.12 -20.37
N LEU A 260 -14.23 16.15 -20.24
CA LEU A 260 -14.23 15.23 -19.10
C LEU A 260 -13.85 15.92 -17.77
N ALA A 261 -12.96 16.90 -17.80
CA ALA A 261 -12.56 17.67 -16.60
C ALA A 261 -13.70 18.54 -16.06
N GLU A 262 -14.57 19.02 -16.94
CA GLU A 262 -15.71 19.88 -16.61
C GLU A 262 -16.96 19.10 -16.16
N MET A 263 -17.01 17.78 -16.41
CA MET A 263 -18.12 16.94 -15.98
C MET A 263 -18.14 16.73 -14.46
N GLU A 264 -19.10 17.35 -13.77
CA GLU A 264 -19.25 17.24 -12.31
C GLU A 264 -19.59 15.82 -11.85
N ASN A 265 -20.32 15.06 -12.66
CA ASN A 265 -20.69 13.68 -12.40
C ASN A 265 -19.58 12.66 -12.75
N ALA A 266 -18.46 13.11 -13.33
CA ALA A 266 -17.34 12.24 -13.61
C ALA A 266 -16.62 11.85 -12.31
N PRO A 267 -16.10 10.61 -12.23
CA PRO A 267 -15.33 10.19 -11.08
C PRO A 267 -14.08 11.02 -10.87
N ASP A 268 -13.82 11.37 -9.62
CA ASP A 268 -12.68 12.20 -9.18
C ASP A 268 -11.37 11.82 -9.85
N VAL A 269 -11.07 10.54 -9.93
CA VAL A 269 -9.83 10.04 -10.55
C VAL A 269 -9.76 10.35 -12.05
N LEU A 270 -10.87 10.28 -12.78
CA LEU A 270 -10.92 10.60 -14.20
C LEU A 270 -10.96 12.10 -14.41
N ARG A 271 -11.69 12.82 -13.57
CA ARG A 271 -11.80 14.28 -13.60
C ARG A 271 -10.44 14.93 -13.34
N ALA A 272 -9.75 14.53 -12.25
CA ALA A 272 -8.39 14.97 -11.96
C ALA A 272 -7.41 14.64 -13.08
N GLY A 273 -7.49 13.41 -13.62
CA GLY A 273 -6.65 12.99 -14.74
C GLY A 273 -6.90 13.82 -15.99
N ALA A 274 -8.16 14.02 -16.36
CA ALA A 274 -8.54 14.81 -17.52
C ALA A 274 -8.10 16.28 -17.40
N ALA A 275 -8.30 16.88 -16.22
CA ALA A 275 -7.83 18.23 -15.94
C ALA A 275 -6.31 18.36 -16.04
N PHE A 276 -5.55 17.42 -15.48
CA PHE A 276 -4.10 17.37 -15.61
C PHE A 276 -3.65 17.27 -17.08
N TRP A 277 -4.29 16.43 -17.88
CA TRP A 277 -3.96 16.31 -19.31
C TRP A 277 -4.44 17.52 -20.11
N ALA A 278 -5.57 18.16 -19.76
CA ALA A 278 -6.02 19.42 -20.35
C ALA A 278 -5.03 20.57 -20.07
N HIS A 279 -4.49 20.65 -18.82
CA HIS A 279 -3.38 21.53 -18.48
C HIS A 279 -2.19 21.35 -19.44
N ARG A 280 -1.75 20.09 -19.66
CA ARG A 280 -0.62 19.80 -20.54
C ARG A 280 -0.87 20.23 -22.00
N VAL A 281 -2.11 20.08 -22.46
CA VAL A 281 -2.52 20.57 -23.80
C VAL A 281 -2.45 22.09 -23.84
N ALA A 282 -3.01 22.80 -22.85
CA ALA A 282 -3.01 24.26 -22.78
C ALA A 282 -1.58 24.83 -22.74
N MET A 283 -0.68 24.21 -21.96
CA MET A 283 0.74 24.58 -21.93
C MET A 283 1.41 24.43 -23.30
N ARG A 284 1.09 23.37 -24.04
CA ARG A 284 1.63 23.15 -25.39
C ARG A 284 1.19 24.21 -26.40
N PHE A 285 0.00 24.80 -26.22
CA PHE A 285 -0.53 25.89 -27.04
C PHE A 285 -0.19 27.30 -26.49
N GLY A 286 0.65 27.40 -25.48
CA GLY A 286 1.02 28.70 -24.89
C GLY A 286 -0.13 29.42 -24.21
N GLN A 287 -1.04 28.70 -23.58
CA GLN A 287 -2.23 29.20 -22.88
C GLN A 287 -2.09 29.06 -21.36
N PRO A 288 -1.17 29.78 -20.68
CA PRO A 288 -0.84 29.55 -19.29
C PRO A 288 -2.02 29.75 -18.32
N LEU A 289 -2.84 30.79 -18.52
CA LEU A 289 -4.01 31.03 -17.66
C LEU A 289 -5.02 29.88 -17.69
N GLN A 290 -5.24 29.30 -18.87
CA GLN A 290 -6.12 28.15 -19.03
C GLN A 290 -5.47 26.89 -18.45
N ALA A 291 -4.15 26.75 -18.61
CA ALA A 291 -3.39 25.65 -18.00
C ALA A 291 -3.51 25.67 -16.49
N ASP A 292 -3.35 26.82 -15.85
CA ASP A 292 -3.48 27.00 -14.40
C ASP A 292 -4.90 26.69 -13.91
N SER A 293 -5.93 27.08 -14.66
CA SER A 293 -7.31 26.73 -14.33
C SER A 293 -7.52 25.21 -14.27
N TYR A 294 -7.02 24.46 -15.26
CA TYR A 294 -7.12 22.99 -15.24
C TYR A 294 -6.24 22.35 -14.16
N MET A 295 -5.08 22.90 -13.87
CA MET A 295 -4.24 22.43 -12.77
C MET A 295 -4.95 22.57 -11.43
N ASN A 296 -5.64 23.71 -11.22
CA ASN A 296 -6.44 23.93 -10.02
C ASN A 296 -7.59 22.93 -9.91
N ILE A 297 -8.29 22.62 -11.01
CA ILE A 297 -9.32 21.55 -10.99
C ILE A 297 -8.70 20.22 -10.58
N ALA A 298 -7.55 19.84 -11.12
CA ALA A 298 -6.90 18.59 -10.73
C ALA A 298 -6.50 18.59 -9.24
N ALA A 299 -6.00 19.71 -8.72
CA ALA A 299 -5.56 19.85 -7.32
C ALA A 299 -6.71 19.74 -6.30
N THR A 300 -7.98 19.95 -6.70
CA THR A 300 -9.13 19.74 -5.80
C THR A 300 -9.34 18.26 -5.43
N TYR A 301 -8.60 17.32 -6.05
CA TYR A 301 -8.68 15.88 -5.80
C TYR A 301 -7.36 15.29 -5.27
N PRO A 302 -6.83 15.75 -4.12
CA PRO A 302 -5.50 15.41 -3.63
C PRO A 302 -5.33 13.92 -3.25
N GLU A 303 -6.42 13.17 -3.13
CA GLU A 303 -6.41 11.72 -2.92
C GLU A 303 -6.13 10.92 -4.20
N THR A 304 -6.14 11.56 -5.37
CA THR A 304 -5.91 10.92 -6.65
C THR A 304 -4.46 11.11 -7.11
N PHE A 305 -3.97 10.21 -7.96
CA PHE A 305 -2.62 10.32 -8.52
C PHE A 305 -2.37 11.66 -9.21
N TYR A 306 -3.28 12.07 -10.10
CA TYR A 306 -3.13 13.31 -10.84
C TYR A 306 -3.37 14.55 -9.97
N GLY A 307 -4.22 14.43 -8.95
CA GLY A 307 -4.42 15.49 -7.97
C GLY A 307 -3.17 15.74 -7.14
N VAL A 308 -2.50 14.69 -6.68
CA VAL A 308 -1.18 14.79 -6.01
C VAL A 308 -0.17 15.50 -6.90
N MET A 309 -0.10 15.13 -8.19
CA MET A 309 0.82 15.78 -9.15
C MET A 309 0.47 17.26 -9.31
N ALA A 310 -0.81 17.60 -9.37
CA ALA A 310 -1.27 18.97 -9.54
C ALA A 310 -0.98 19.84 -8.32
N VAL A 311 -1.26 19.37 -7.11
CA VAL A 311 -0.92 20.05 -5.85
C VAL A 311 0.58 20.38 -5.81
N GLN A 312 1.40 19.39 -6.18
CA GLN A 312 2.85 19.57 -6.19
C GLN A 312 3.32 20.58 -7.26
N ALA A 313 2.73 20.54 -8.47
CA ALA A 313 3.06 21.45 -9.56
C ALA A 313 2.66 22.89 -9.26
N ALA A 314 1.53 23.08 -8.60
CA ALA A 314 1.05 24.40 -8.17
C ALA A 314 1.85 25.01 -7.01
N GLY A 315 2.84 24.29 -6.47
CA GLY A 315 3.60 24.71 -5.29
C GLY A 315 2.73 24.87 -4.03
N GLN A 316 1.52 24.28 -4.07
CA GLN A 316 0.58 24.34 -2.95
C GLN A 316 1.06 23.42 -1.83
N ARG A 317 1.06 23.91 -0.60
CA ARG A 317 1.22 23.03 0.56
C ARG A 317 -0.11 22.29 0.78
N TYR A 318 -0.09 20.99 0.59
CA TYR A 318 -1.17 20.15 1.07
C TYR A 318 -0.86 19.82 2.53
N GLU A 319 -1.50 20.56 3.43
CA GLU A 319 -1.35 20.32 4.87
C GLU A 319 -2.09 19.04 5.25
N ILE A 320 -1.33 18.02 5.61
CA ILE A 320 -1.85 16.75 6.10
C ILE A 320 -1.65 16.73 7.61
N ASP A 321 -2.73 16.55 8.36
CA ASP A 321 -2.66 16.34 9.80
C ASP A 321 -2.24 14.88 10.11
N PHE A 322 -1.02 14.72 10.61
CA PHE A 322 -0.48 13.46 11.09
C PHE A 322 -0.64 13.28 12.60
N SER A 323 -1.45 14.09 13.27
CA SER A 323 -1.75 13.89 14.68
C SER A 323 -2.49 12.57 14.92
N LEU A 324 -2.32 12.02 16.12
CA LEU A 324 -3.02 10.83 16.55
C LEU A 324 -4.07 11.19 17.61
N PRO A 325 -5.24 10.55 17.56
CA PRO A 325 -6.23 10.69 18.64
C PRO A 325 -5.62 10.40 20.02
N ALA A 326 -6.16 11.03 21.04
CA ALA A 326 -5.83 10.69 22.41
C ALA A 326 -6.27 9.26 22.71
N ILE A 327 -5.54 8.57 23.60
CA ILE A 327 -5.93 7.25 24.12
C ILE A 327 -6.63 7.47 25.45
N THR A 328 -7.89 7.07 25.54
CA THR A 328 -8.72 7.25 26.75
C THR A 328 -8.32 6.29 27.86
N ASP A 329 -8.56 6.67 29.10
CA ASP A 329 -8.32 5.79 30.25
C ASP A 329 -9.31 4.61 30.27
N ASP A 330 -10.53 4.82 29.82
CA ASP A 330 -11.53 3.76 29.68
C ASP A 330 -11.05 2.66 28.73
N PHE A 331 -10.43 3.03 27.59
CA PHE A 331 -9.81 2.05 26.71
C PHE A 331 -8.66 1.30 27.38
N ARG A 332 -7.80 1.98 28.16
CA ARG A 332 -6.69 1.35 28.88
C ARG A 332 -7.20 0.33 29.89
N VAL A 333 -8.22 0.70 30.67
CA VAL A 333 -8.87 -0.18 31.64
C VAL A 333 -9.51 -1.37 30.93
N TRP A 334 -10.26 -1.13 29.87
CA TRP A 334 -10.88 -2.20 29.09
C TRP A 334 -9.84 -3.16 28.52
N LEU A 335 -8.77 -2.64 27.92
CA LEU A 335 -7.70 -3.45 27.32
C LEU A 335 -7.01 -4.33 28.35
N ALA A 336 -6.68 -3.78 29.52
CA ALA A 336 -6.04 -4.48 30.62
C ALA A 336 -6.93 -5.56 31.27
N ALA A 337 -8.25 -5.43 31.18
CA ALA A 337 -9.21 -6.42 31.65
C ALA A 337 -9.34 -7.64 30.72
N GLN A 338 -8.98 -7.49 29.42
CA GLN A 338 -9.09 -8.59 28.46
C GLN A 338 -7.89 -9.52 28.52
N LYS A 339 -8.09 -10.85 28.53
CA LYS A 339 -6.98 -11.82 28.50
C LYS A 339 -6.04 -11.61 27.30
N GLY A 340 -6.60 -11.37 26.11
CA GLY A 340 -5.82 -11.03 24.91
C GLY A 340 -5.09 -9.70 25.04
N GLY A 341 -5.67 -8.71 25.73
CA GLY A 341 -5.06 -7.43 26.04
C GLY A 341 -3.86 -7.58 26.98
N GLN A 342 -4.01 -8.34 28.07
CA GLN A 342 -2.91 -8.64 29.00
C GLN A 342 -1.74 -9.32 28.26
N ARG A 343 -2.04 -10.33 27.42
CA ARG A 343 -0.99 -10.99 26.59
C ARG A 343 -0.35 -10.02 25.61
N ALA A 344 -1.12 -9.13 24.98
CA ALA A 344 -0.59 -8.12 24.07
C ALA A 344 0.35 -7.16 24.79
N LEU A 345 -0.04 -6.64 25.95
CA LEU A 345 0.78 -5.75 26.77
C LEU A 345 2.05 -6.45 27.28
N ALA A 346 1.96 -7.70 27.73
CA ALA A 346 3.11 -8.50 28.10
C ALA A 346 4.07 -8.76 26.92
N LEU A 347 3.52 -9.00 25.71
CA LEU A 347 4.31 -9.14 24.50
C LEU A 347 5.04 -7.85 24.11
N LEU A 348 4.45 -6.68 24.36
CA LEU A 348 5.14 -5.39 24.19
C LEU A 348 6.30 -5.25 25.17
N GLN A 349 6.16 -5.67 26.43
CA GLN A 349 7.25 -5.67 27.42
C GLN A 349 8.44 -6.54 26.98
N VAL A 350 8.19 -7.63 26.25
CA VAL A 350 9.26 -8.48 25.69
C VAL A 350 9.71 -8.05 24.30
N GLY A 351 9.22 -6.92 23.78
CA GLY A 351 9.60 -6.39 22.46
C GLY A 351 9.03 -7.18 21.27
N ASN A 352 7.97 -7.97 21.46
CA ASN A 352 7.40 -8.79 20.40
C ASN A 352 6.13 -8.16 19.80
N TRP A 353 6.29 -7.04 19.10
CA TRP A 353 5.20 -6.26 18.50
C TRP A 353 4.35 -7.07 17.51
N THR A 354 4.97 -7.97 16.75
CA THR A 354 4.25 -8.81 15.77
C THR A 354 3.22 -9.73 16.44
N ARG A 355 3.60 -10.34 17.58
CA ARG A 355 2.67 -11.18 18.34
C ARG A 355 1.63 -10.34 19.08
N ALA A 356 2.03 -9.19 19.65
CA ALA A 356 1.12 -8.25 20.27
C ALA A 356 0.03 -7.78 19.30
N ALA A 357 0.41 -7.34 18.09
CA ALA A 357 -0.53 -6.97 17.05
C ALA A 357 -1.50 -8.11 16.68
N ARG A 358 -1.05 -9.36 16.73
CA ARG A 358 -1.93 -10.50 16.44
C ARG A 358 -2.94 -10.75 17.56
N GLU A 359 -2.59 -10.58 18.82
CA GLU A 359 -3.53 -10.63 19.94
C GLU A 359 -4.59 -9.54 19.81
N LEU A 360 -4.17 -8.29 19.58
CA LEU A 360 -5.08 -7.15 19.44
C LEU A 360 -6.06 -7.32 18.27
N ARG A 361 -5.63 -7.92 17.15
CA ARG A 361 -6.52 -8.22 16.02
C ARG A 361 -7.70 -9.13 16.40
N TYR A 362 -7.49 -10.04 17.34
CA TYR A 362 -8.54 -10.94 17.84
C TYR A 362 -9.52 -10.23 18.77
N LEU A 363 -9.06 -9.19 19.46
CA LEU A 363 -9.92 -8.41 20.35
C LEU A 363 -10.88 -7.46 19.63
N VAL A 364 -10.61 -7.11 18.37
CA VAL A 364 -11.41 -6.13 17.62
C VAL A 364 -12.88 -6.54 17.53
N GLU A 365 -13.19 -7.84 17.45
CA GLU A 365 -14.58 -8.35 17.41
C GLU A 365 -15.37 -8.10 18.71
N GLU A 366 -14.69 -8.10 19.85
CA GLU A 366 -15.28 -7.93 21.17
C GLU A 366 -15.17 -6.48 21.68
N MET A 367 -14.49 -5.63 20.91
CA MET A 367 -14.19 -4.25 21.30
C MET A 367 -15.41 -3.34 21.08
N PRO A 368 -15.77 -2.51 22.07
CA PRO A 368 -16.76 -1.45 21.86
C PRO A 368 -16.35 -0.54 20.69
N PRO A 369 -17.28 -0.19 19.77
CA PRO A 369 -16.99 0.68 18.62
C PRO A 369 -16.34 2.01 19.02
N ALA A 370 -16.69 2.57 20.19
CA ALA A 370 -16.12 3.80 20.72
C ALA A 370 -14.58 3.75 20.87
N PHE A 371 -14.00 2.56 21.09
CA PHE A 371 -12.56 2.38 21.28
C PHE A 371 -11.78 2.16 19.96
N GLN A 372 -12.42 2.27 18.81
CA GLN A 372 -11.74 2.04 17.53
C GLN A 372 -10.61 3.05 17.29
N ARG A 373 -10.85 4.33 17.59
CA ARG A 373 -9.84 5.40 17.45
C ARG A 373 -8.69 5.20 18.44
N ASP A 374 -9.00 4.79 19.68
CA ASP A 374 -7.99 4.50 20.70
C ASP A 374 -7.07 3.36 20.27
N LEU A 375 -7.63 2.27 19.74
CA LEU A 375 -6.83 1.13 19.28
C LEU A 375 -5.96 1.49 18.06
N ILE A 376 -6.45 2.35 17.17
CA ILE A 376 -5.65 2.86 16.04
C ILE A 376 -4.46 3.67 16.58
N ALA A 377 -4.70 4.62 17.49
CA ALA A 377 -3.66 5.43 18.09
C ALA A 377 -2.67 4.58 18.90
N PHE A 378 -3.18 3.60 19.67
CA PHE A 378 -2.38 2.65 20.43
C PHE A 378 -1.46 1.83 19.52
N ALA A 379 -1.99 1.27 18.45
CA ALA A 379 -1.23 0.46 17.51
C ALA A 379 -0.13 1.28 16.81
N THR A 380 -0.42 2.54 16.47
CA THR A 380 0.54 3.45 15.83
C THR A 380 1.68 3.82 16.78
N ARG A 381 1.36 4.27 18.01
CA ARG A 381 2.36 4.65 19.02
C ARG A 381 3.23 3.49 19.48
N ASN A 382 2.71 2.27 19.43
CA ASN A 382 3.44 1.06 19.84
C ASN A 382 4.08 0.31 18.65
N HIS A 383 4.40 0.99 17.57
CA HIS A 383 5.13 0.44 16.40
C HIS A 383 4.53 -0.85 15.82
N MET A 384 3.19 -0.88 15.71
CA MET A 384 2.45 -1.96 15.06
C MET A 384 1.87 -1.52 13.71
N PRO A 385 2.71 -1.12 12.73
CA PRO A 385 2.29 -0.43 11.51
C PRO A 385 1.25 -1.22 10.71
N GLY A 386 1.37 -2.54 10.66
CA GLY A 386 0.41 -3.38 9.93
C GLY A 386 -0.97 -3.46 10.58
N LEU A 387 -1.04 -3.34 11.91
CA LEU A 387 -2.31 -3.25 12.63
C LEU A 387 -2.91 -1.85 12.49
N ALA A 388 -2.10 -0.82 12.72
CA ALA A 388 -2.50 0.59 12.61
C ALA A 388 -3.09 0.88 11.24
N PHE A 389 -2.36 0.57 10.17
CA PHE A 389 -2.82 0.74 8.79
C PHE A 389 -4.15 0.01 8.52
N ARG A 390 -4.27 -1.25 8.96
CA ARG A 390 -5.46 -2.04 8.71
C ARG A 390 -6.70 -1.49 9.41
N LEU A 391 -6.55 -1.07 10.66
CA LEU A 391 -7.63 -0.48 11.42
C LEU A 391 -8.05 0.88 10.88
N ALA A 392 -7.08 1.74 10.52
CA ALA A 392 -7.33 3.05 9.96
C ALA A 392 -8.01 2.96 8.57
N ASP A 393 -7.62 2.01 7.72
CA ASP A 393 -8.25 1.77 6.42
C ASP A 393 -9.71 1.28 6.57
N LEU A 394 -10.01 0.46 7.57
CA LEU A 394 -11.38 0.08 7.88
C LEU A 394 -12.17 1.26 8.42
N HIS A 395 -11.60 2.00 9.37
CA HIS A 395 -12.23 3.18 9.95
C HIS A 395 -12.59 4.22 8.89
N GLN A 396 -11.65 4.54 7.99
CA GLN A 396 -11.90 5.46 6.87
C GLN A 396 -13.06 4.99 5.97
N ARG A 397 -13.19 3.70 5.72
CA ARG A 397 -14.29 3.17 4.89
C ARG A 397 -15.64 3.26 5.58
N ASP A 398 -15.67 3.06 6.88
CA ASP A 398 -16.91 2.99 7.66
C ASP A 398 -17.40 4.39 8.03
N THR A 399 -16.50 5.35 8.28
CA THR A 399 -16.81 6.69 8.81
C THR A 399 -16.47 7.83 7.85
N GLY A 400 -15.58 7.62 6.88
CA GLY A 400 -14.99 8.66 6.05
C GLY A 400 -13.83 9.41 6.72
N GLU A 401 -13.60 9.24 8.03
CA GLU A 401 -12.52 9.92 8.77
C GLU A 401 -11.15 9.32 8.43
N GLN A 402 -10.18 10.18 8.18
CA GLN A 402 -8.80 9.80 7.85
C GLN A 402 -7.86 10.08 9.01
N ILE A 403 -7.25 9.05 9.58
CA ILE A 403 -6.18 9.17 10.57
C ILE A 403 -4.86 8.92 9.82
N TYR A 404 -4.28 9.98 9.26
CA TYR A 404 -3.15 9.88 8.33
C TYR A 404 -1.91 9.22 8.94
N ALA A 405 -1.56 9.50 10.20
CA ALA A 405 -0.43 8.84 10.85
C ALA A 405 -0.56 7.30 10.90
N ALA A 406 -1.80 6.79 10.96
CA ALA A 406 -2.06 5.35 10.94
C ALA A 406 -2.25 4.79 9.53
N LEU A 407 -2.79 5.58 8.59
CA LEU A 407 -2.88 5.22 7.18
C LEU A 407 -1.50 5.21 6.50
N TYR A 408 -0.55 5.98 7.02
CA TYR A 408 0.83 6.09 6.55
C TYR A 408 1.82 5.87 7.70
N PRO A 409 1.83 4.68 8.32
CA PRO A 409 2.67 4.44 9.48
C PRO A 409 4.14 4.41 9.09
N LEU A 410 4.99 4.93 9.99
CA LEU A 410 6.43 4.81 9.89
C LEU A 410 6.92 3.48 10.48
N LEU A 411 8.09 3.03 10.09
CA LEU A 411 8.79 1.94 10.75
C LEU A 411 9.56 2.46 11.97
N SER A 412 10.13 1.55 12.77
CA SER A 412 10.94 1.95 13.93
C SER A 412 12.18 2.76 13.48
N GLU A 413 12.59 3.74 14.29
CA GLU A 413 13.80 4.55 14.09
C GLU A 413 15.10 3.72 13.94
N LYS A 414 15.09 2.48 14.40
CA LYS A 414 16.21 1.54 14.24
C LYS A 414 16.25 0.85 12.86
N THR A 415 15.36 1.22 11.95
CA THR A 415 15.32 0.65 10.61
C THR A 415 16.44 1.23 9.76
N ASP A 416 17.28 0.37 9.19
CA ASP A 416 18.37 0.78 8.30
C ASP A 416 17.85 0.97 6.86
N PHE A 417 17.85 2.23 6.40
CA PHE A 417 17.47 2.60 5.05
C PHE A 417 18.71 2.92 4.21
N VAL A 418 18.96 2.11 3.18
CA VAL A 418 20.01 2.34 2.16
C VAL A 418 19.45 2.87 0.84
N VAL A 419 18.12 2.99 0.78
CA VAL A 419 17.33 3.61 -0.29
C VAL A 419 16.43 4.64 0.38
N ASP A 420 15.97 5.64 -0.38
CA ASP A 420 15.03 6.65 0.11
C ASP A 420 13.90 6.05 0.97
N GLU A 421 13.83 6.48 2.22
CA GLU A 421 12.89 5.94 3.21
C GLU A 421 11.43 6.08 2.75
N ALA A 422 11.05 7.26 2.23
CA ALA A 422 9.70 7.51 1.76
C ALA A 422 9.31 6.55 0.63
N LEU A 423 10.24 6.25 -0.28
CA LEU A 423 10.02 5.29 -1.37
C LEU A 423 9.83 3.87 -0.84
N VAL A 424 10.66 3.45 0.10
CA VAL A 424 10.55 2.12 0.72
C VAL A 424 9.22 1.96 1.45
N LEU A 425 8.82 2.96 2.24
CA LEU A 425 7.54 2.98 2.95
C LEU A 425 6.35 2.96 1.99
N ALA A 426 6.40 3.72 0.89
CA ALA A 426 5.36 3.72 -0.14
C ALA A 426 5.21 2.34 -0.80
N ILE A 427 6.32 1.66 -1.09
CA ILE A 427 6.33 0.31 -1.63
C ILE A 427 5.75 -0.68 -0.61
N ILE A 428 6.20 -0.67 0.64
CA ILE A 428 5.69 -1.56 1.71
C ILE A 428 4.18 -1.39 1.89
N ARG A 429 3.71 -0.13 1.93
CA ARG A 429 2.29 0.18 2.01
C ARG A 429 1.50 -0.43 0.85
N LYS A 430 2.02 -0.34 -0.36
CA LYS A 430 1.38 -0.88 -1.57
C LYS A 430 1.40 -2.40 -1.62
N GLU A 431 2.50 -3.02 -1.22
CA GLU A 431 2.74 -4.45 -1.35
C GLU A 431 2.06 -5.29 -0.25
N SER A 432 2.22 -4.89 1.00
CA SER A 432 1.79 -5.69 2.14
C SER A 432 0.85 -4.97 3.11
N GLY A 433 0.71 -3.64 3.03
CA GLY A 433 0.09 -2.84 4.08
C GLY A 433 0.79 -3.09 5.43
N PHE A 434 2.11 -3.16 5.42
CA PHE A 434 2.96 -3.39 6.60
C PHE A 434 2.76 -4.75 7.29
N TYR A 435 2.17 -5.74 6.59
CA TYR A 435 1.98 -7.06 7.18
C TYR A 435 3.13 -8.00 6.84
N PRO A 436 4.03 -8.33 7.79
CA PRO A 436 5.25 -9.10 7.50
C PRO A 436 4.96 -10.53 7.05
N LEU A 437 3.83 -11.10 7.46
CA LEU A 437 3.42 -12.45 7.05
C LEU A 437 2.58 -12.46 5.75
N ALA A 438 2.52 -11.34 5.03
CA ALA A 438 1.80 -11.24 3.78
C ALA A 438 2.34 -12.24 2.75
N ARG A 439 1.42 -12.87 2.01
CA ARG A 439 1.74 -13.80 0.93
C ARG A 439 0.75 -13.66 -0.21
N SER A 440 1.25 -13.39 -1.40
CA SER A 440 0.42 -13.29 -2.60
C SER A 440 0.04 -14.68 -3.16
N ARG A 441 -0.94 -14.71 -4.08
CA ARG A 441 -1.27 -15.92 -4.84
C ARG A 441 -0.08 -16.42 -5.67
N ALA A 442 0.75 -15.51 -6.17
CA ALA A 442 1.98 -15.82 -6.90
C ALA A 442 3.15 -16.23 -5.99
N ARG A 443 2.92 -16.31 -4.65
CA ARG A 443 3.89 -16.68 -3.61
C ARG A 443 4.95 -15.62 -3.30
N ALA A 444 4.75 -14.38 -3.67
CA ALA A 444 5.52 -13.28 -3.12
C ALA A 444 5.30 -13.19 -1.60
N ALA A 445 6.31 -12.80 -0.83
CA ALA A 445 6.28 -12.89 0.63
C ALA A 445 6.91 -11.69 1.32
N GLY A 446 6.40 -11.36 2.52
CA GLY A 446 6.95 -10.37 3.42
C GLY A 446 6.51 -8.95 3.13
N LEU A 447 7.13 -7.98 3.81
CA LEU A 447 6.78 -6.56 3.75
C LEU A 447 6.80 -5.99 2.32
N MET A 448 7.86 -6.29 1.57
CA MET A 448 8.09 -5.81 0.21
C MET A 448 7.67 -6.82 -0.87
N GLN A 449 6.94 -7.88 -0.50
CA GLN A 449 6.39 -8.91 -1.40
C GLN A 449 7.40 -9.46 -2.39
N LEU A 450 8.57 -9.89 -1.89
CA LEU A 450 9.61 -10.46 -2.73
C LEU A 450 9.22 -11.84 -3.23
N MET A 451 9.39 -12.06 -4.54
CA MET A 451 9.31 -13.40 -5.11
C MET A 451 10.50 -14.24 -4.65
N PRO A 452 10.29 -15.53 -4.29
CA PRO A 452 11.39 -16.42 -3.89
C PRO A 452 12.55 -16.50 -4.92
N ALA A 453 12.23 -16.35 -6.20
CA ALA A 453 13.25 -16.32 -7.26
C ALA A 453 14.07 -15.02 -7.24
N THR A 454 13.40 -13.88 -7.03
CA THR A 454 14.05 -12.56 -6.90
C THR A 454 14.94 -12.54 -5.66
N ALA A 455 14.44 -13.01 -4.52
CA ALA A 455 15.23 -13.10 -3.29
C ALA A 455 16.47 -13.99 -3.48
N ALA A 456 16.34 -15.14 -4.14
CA ALA A 456 17.45 -16.03 -4.44
C ALA A 456 18.50 -15.37 -5.34
N PHE A 457 18.08 -14.57 -6.31
CA PHE A 457 18.96 -13.83 -7.20
C PHE A 457 19.72 -12.73 -6.45
N ILE A 458 19.03 -11.88 -5.71
CA ILE A 458 19.60 -10.74 -4.99
C ILE A 458 20.50 -11.16 -3.82
N ALA A 459 20.13 -12.23 -3.11
CA ALA A 459 20.94 -12.79 -2.02
C ALA A 459 22.07 -13.71 -2.51
N GLN A 460 22.13 -14.04 -3.80
CA GLN A 460 23.00 -15.06 -4.38
C GLN A 460 22.91 -16.41 -3.65
N ASP A 461 21.71 -16.73 -3.15
CA ASP A 461 21.44 -17.95 -2.39
C ASP A 461 20.20 -18.69 -2.93
N ARG A 462 20.44 -19.80 -3.66
CA ARG A 462 19.39 -20.60 -4.29
C ARG A 462 18.40 -21.24 -3.30
N ARG A 463 18.77 -21.31 -1.99
CA ARG A 463 17.92 -21.89 -0.93
C ARG A 463 16.62 -21.10 -0.74
N TYR A 464 16.61 -19.79 -1.06
CA TYR A 464 15.37 -18.98 -1.02
C TYR A 464 14.27 -19.49 -1.97
N ARG A 465 14.61 -20.22 -3.03
CA ARG A 465 13.61 -20.84 -3.90
C ARG A 465 12.91 -22.04 -3.26
N ARG A 466 13.51 -22.67 -2.22
CA ARG A 466 12.99 -23.90 -1.63
C ARG A 466 12.94 -23.86 -0.10
N THR A 467 14.04 -24.07 0.57
CA THR A 467 14.14 -24.26 2.02
C THR A 467 14.05 -22.97 2.82
N HIS A 468 14.65 -21.87 2.35
CA HIS A 468 14.70 -20.58 3.05
C HIS A 468 13.56 -19.64 2.70
N LYS A 469 12.59 -20.01 1.85
CA LYS A 469 11.47 -19.12 1.49
C LYS A 469 10.65 -18.61 2.67
N HIS A 470 10.62 -19.32 3.79
CA HIS A 470 9.93 -18.90 5.01
C HIS A 470 10.63 -17.72 5.68
N LYS A 471 11.95 -17.58 5.51
CA LYS A 471 12.73 -16.46 6.05
C LYS A 471 12.35 -15.12 5.43
N LEU A 472 11.68 -15.10 4.26
CA LEU A 472 11.16 -13.88 3.66
C LEU A 472 10.02 -13.22 4.46
N HIS A 473 9.53 -13.88 5.49
CA HIS A 473 8.59 -13.29 6.44
C HIS A 473 9.28 -12.58 7.62
N ASP A 474 10.61 -12.68 7.73
CA ASP A 474 11.40 -11.84 8.63
C ASP A 474 11.45 -10.41 8.10
N PRO A 475 10.99 -9.40 8.87
CA PRO A 475 10.88 -8.02 8.40
C PRO A 475 12.23 -7.42 8.00
N THR A 476 13.27 -7.62 8.81
CA THR A 476 14.62 -7.06 8.61
C THR A 476 15.25 -7.63 7.35
N LEU A 477 15.23 -8.95 7.21
CA LEU A 477 15.76 -9.62 6.02
C LEU A 477 14.99 -9.22 4.76
N ASN A 478 13.66 -9.14 4.83
CA ASN A 478 12.82 -8.79 3.69
C ASN A 478 13.08 -7.36 3.22
N LEU A 479 13.21 -6.43 4.17
CA LEU A 479 13.54 -5.04 3.91
C LEU A 479 14.94 -4.91 3.28
N HIS A 480 15.94 -5.58 3.85
CA HIS A 480 17.30 -5.57 3.31
C HIS A 480 17.34 -6.07 1.84
N LEU A 481 16.72 -7.23 1.58
CA LEU A 481 16.69 -7.79 0.22
C LEU A 481 15.85 -6.94 -0.74
N GLY A 482 14.76 -6.33 -0.26
CA GLY A 482 13.91 -5.45 -1.05
C GLY A 482 14.64 -4.19 -1.49
N GLN A 483 15.37 -3.55 -0.60
CA GLN A 483 16.18 -2.36 -0.91
C GLN A 483 17.31 -2.69 -1.89
N LYS A 484 18.00 -3.82 -1.69
CA LYS A 484 18.98 -4.32 -2.67
C LYS A 484 18.37 -4.53 -4.06
N TYR A 485 17.12 -5.04 -4.13
CA TYR A 485 16.43 -5.22 -5.39
C TYR A 485 16.09 -3.89 -6.06
N ILE A 486 15.64 -2.88 -5.29
CA ILE A 486 15.42 -1.52 -5.81
C ILE A 486 16.71 -0.96 -6.41
N GLY A 487 17.83 -1.03 -5.66
CA GLY A 487 19.13 -0.57 -6.14
C GLY A 487 19.58 -1.28 -7.42
N HIS A 488 19.39 -2.61 -7.48
CA HIS A 488 19.68 -3.40 -8.69
C HIS A 488 18.84 -2.93 -9.89
N LEU A 489 17.53 -2.72 -9.71
CA LEU A 489 16.66 -2.25 -10.78
C LEU A 489 17.04 -0.84 -11.26
N LEU A 490 17.34 0.08 -10.35
CA LEU A 490 17.77 1.44 -10.71
C LEU A 490 19.05 1.46 -11.54
N ALA A 491 19.94 0.49 -11.33
CA ALA A 491 21.21 0.35 -12.06
C ALA A 491 21.05 -0.31 -13.44
N GLU A 492 19.92 -0.94 -13.75
CA GLU A 492 19.68 -1.58 -15.05
C GLU A 492 19.70 -0.54 -16.20
N PRO A 493 20.42 -0.79 -17.32
CA PRO A 493 20.60 0.22 -18.38
C PRO A 493 19.30 0.77 -18.99
N HIS A 494 18.26 -0.04 -19.10
CA HIS A 494 16.98 0.37 -19.66
C HIS A 494 16.07 1.09 -18.67
N ILE A 495 16.44 1.09 -17.38
CA ILE A 495 15.80 1.84 -16.30
C ILE A 495 16.57 3.13 -16.06
N ASN A 496 17.90 3.04 -15.94
CA ASN A 496 18.84 4.17 -15.84
C ASN A 496 18.40 5.24 -14.81
N GLY A 497 18.05 4.80 -13.60
CA GLY A 497 17.62 5.66 -12.52
C GLY A 497 16.16 6.19 -12.62
N ASP A 498 15.45 5.93 -13.71
CA ASP A 498 14.06 6.39 -13.88
C ASP A 498 13.11 5.67 -12.91
N LEU A 499 12.45 6.44 -12.05
CA LEU A 499 11.57 5.95 -11.00
C LEU A 499 10.33 5.23 -11.56
N VAL A 500 9.73 5.76 -12.63
CA VAL A 500 8.54 5.16 -13.25
C VAL A 500 8.89 3.79 -13.86
N ARG A 501 10.02 3.71 -14.55
CA ARG A 501 10.53 2.46 -15.12
C ARG A 501 10.91 1.47 -14.02
N MET A 502 11.54 1.93 -12.95
CA MET A 502 11.87 1.09 -11.79
C MET A 502 10.62 0.49 -11.16
N LEU A 503 9.59 1.29 -10.90
CA LEU A 503 8.32 0.81 -10.34
C LEU A 503 7.58 -0.15 -11.29
N ALA A 504 7.64 0.12 -12.60
CA ALA A 504 7.11 -0.78 -13.62
C ALA A 504 7.84 -2.14 -13.62
N ALA A 505 9.17 -2.12 -13.47
CA ALA A 505 9.99 -3.33 -13.39
C ALA A 505 9.77 -4.08 -12.06
N TYR A 506 9.65 -3.35 -10.96
CA TYR A 506 9.43 -3.96 -9.64
C TYR A 506 8.15 -4.81 -9.61
N ASN A 507 7.04 -4.26 -10.08
CA ASN A 507 5.75 -4.94 -10.09
C ASN A 507 5.58 -5.89 -11.29
N GLY A 508 5.91 -5.41 -12.50
CA GLY A 508 5.68 -6.15 -13.75
C GLY A 508 6.81 -7.10 -14.14
N GLY A 509 7.98 -6.93 -13.53
CA GLY A 509 9.23 -7.60 -13.88
C GLY A 509 10.03 -6.87 -14.98
N PRO A 510 11.39 -6.86 -14.90
CA PRO A 510 12.25 -6.14 -15.84
C PRO A 510 12.11 -6.64 -17.28
N GLY A 511 11.88 -7.93 -17.49
CA GLY A 511 11.64 -8.48 -18.84
C GLY A 511 10.35 -7.97 -19.49
N ASN A 512 9.28 -7.74 -18.72
CA ASN A 512 8.06 -7.14 -19.26
C ASN A 512 8.25 -5.64 -19.53
N LEU A 513 8.91 -4.92 -18.62
CA LEU A 513 9.24 -3.50 -18.88
C LEU A 513 9.99 -3.35 -20.19
N ASN A 514 11.04 -4.15 -20.42
CA ASN A 514 11.83 -4.10 -21.65
C ASN A 514 10.97 -4.36 -22.90
N LYS A 515 10.01 -5.29 -22.84
CA LYS A 515 9.04 -5.51 -23.92
C LYS A 515 8.13 -4.29 -24.14
N TRP A 516 7.67 -3.65 -23.05
CA TRP A 516 6.80 -2.48 -23.14
C TRP A 516 7.55 -1.29 -23.73
N LEU A 517 8.76 -0.99 -23.26
CA LEU A 517 9.58 0.12 -23.80
C LEU A 517 9.87 -0.01 -25.29
N ARG A 518 10.00 -1.25 -25.81
CA ARG A 518 10.22 -1.49 -27.25
C ARG A 518 8.95 -1.42 -28.09
N LYS A 519 7.78 -1.73 -27.50
CA LYS A 519 6.53 -1.89 -28.26
C LYS A 519 5.57 -0.71 -28.15
N LEU A 520 5.66 0.06 -27.05
CA LEU A 520 4.74 1.16 -26.79
C LEU A 520 5.35 2.45 -27.34
N ASP A 521 4.59 3.15 -28.13
CA ASP A 521 4.92 4.51 -28.55
C ASP A 521 4.55 5.48 -27.40
N HIS A 522 5.45 5.63 -26.44
CA HIS A 522 5.25 6.48 -25.26
C HIS A 522 5.86 7.87 -25.38
N LYS A 523 6.45 8.21 -26.54
CA LYS A 523 7.01 9.55 -26.85
C LYS A 523 7.98 10.09 -25.78
N ASP A 524 8.72 9.22 -25.09
CA ASP A 524 9.55 9.53 -23.91
C ASP A 524 8.79 10.27 -22.79
N ASP A 525 7.47 10.22 -22.80
CA ASP A 525 6.57 10.82 -21.83
C ASP A 525 6.23 9.80 -20.74
N SER A 526 6.66 10.05 -19.52
CA SER A 526 6.45 9.14 -18.39
C SER A 526 4.96 8.95 -18.04
N PHE A 527 4.12 9.97 -18.17
CA PHE A 527 2.67 9.84 -17.94
C PHE A 527 2.01 9.02 -19.05
N LEU A 528 2.41 9.24 -20.31
CA LEU A 528 1.91 8.43 -21.42
C LEU A 528 2.39 6.97 -21.30
N LEU A 529 3.63 6.74 -20.86
CA LEU A 529 4.13 5.40 -20.56
C LEU A 529 3.26 4.73 -19.49
N ILE A 530 3.00 5.38 -18.35
CA ILE A 530 2.15 4.84 -17.29
C ILE A 530 0.79 4.41 -17.85
N GLU A 531 0.13 5.28 -18.62
CA GLU A 531 -1.21 4.99 -19.15
C GLU A 531 -1.19 3.90 -20.24
N SER A 532 -0.09 3.77 -20.98
CA SER A 532 0.05 2.81 -22.09
C SER A 532 0.44 1.39 -21.65
N ILE A 533 0.97 1.19 -20.44
CA ILE A 533 1.34 -0.15 -19.94
C ILE A 533 0.13 -1.10 -20.01
N PRO A 534 0.22 -2.27 -20.67
CA PRO A 534 -0.93 -3.17 -20.83
C PRO A 534 -1.44 -3.76 -19.53
N ALA A 535 -0.53 -4.00 -18.55
CA ALA A 535 -0.87 -4.58 -17.26
C ALA A 535 -1.54 -3.53 -16.34
N ARG A 536 -2.87 -3.61 -16.19
CA ARG A 536 -3.63 -2.70 -15.31
C ARG A 536 -3.12 -2.69 -13.87
N GLU A 537 -2.68 -3.84 -13.37
CA GLU A 537 -2.11 -3.96 -12.03
C GLU A 537 -0.87 -3.07 -11.90
N THR A 538 0.02 -3.13 -12.88
CA THR A 538 1.26 -2.33 -12.89
C THR A 538 0.96 -0.84 -13.03
N ARG A 539 0.01 -0.42 -13.88
CA ARG A 539 -0.42 0.99 -13.94
C ARG A 539 -0.89 1.51 -12.58
N ASN A 540 -1.77 0.73 -11.92
CA ASN A 540 -2.30 1.10 -10.59
C ASN A 540 -1.23 1.00 -9.48
N TYR A 541 -0.23 0.15 -9.68
CA TYR A 541 0.90 0.05 -8.77
C TYR A 541 1.74 1.33 -8.82
N ILE A 542 2.17 1.74 -10.00
CA ILE A 542 2.98 2.94 -10.21
C ILE A 542 2.26 4.17 -9.65
N LYS A 543 1.02 4.40 -10.06
CA LYS A 543 0.21 5.54 -9.58
C LYS A 543 0.08 5.54 -8.07
N GLY A 544 -0.23 4.38 -7.48
CA GLY A 544 -0.38 4.27 -6.04
C GLY A 544 0.92 4.52 -5.27
N VAL A 545 2.05 3.95 -5.72
CA VAL A 545 3.34 4.17 -5.04
C VAL A 545 3.77 5.64 -5.14
N LEU A 546 3.60 6.28 -6.30
CA LEU A 546 3.95 7.70 -6.47
C LEU A 546 3.07 8.61 -5.58
N SER A 547 1.77 8.32 -5.46
CA SER A 547 0.90 9.07 -4.54
C SER A 547 1.30 8.86 -3.08
N TYR A 548 1.66 7.64 -2.69
CA TYR A 548 2.09 7.36 -1.32
C TYR A 548 3.47 7.96 -1.02
N LEU A 549 4.37 7.97 -1.98
CA LEU A 549 5.68 8.62 -1.89
C LEU A 549 5.53 10.12 -1.56
N PHE A 550 4.58 10.80 -2.22
CA PHE A 550 4.26 12.19 -1.93
C PHE A 550 3.86 12.38 -0.47
N ILE A 551 2.93 11.55 0.03
CA ILE A 551 2.42 11.69 1.40
C ILE A 551 3.52 11.37 2.42
N TYR A 552 4.33 10.34 2.19
CA TYR A 552 5.45 10.03 3.08
C TYR A 552 6.52 11.11 3.11
N ARG A 553 6.85 11.72 1.96
CA ARG A 553 7.79 12.85 1.94
C ARG A 553 7.24 14.07 2.68
N ASN A 554 5.94 14.34 2.56
CA ASN A 554 5.29 15.39 3.35
C ASN A 554 5.42 15.08 4.86
N GLN A 555 5.15 13.84 5.29
CA GLN A 555 5.27 13.39 6.67
C GLN A 555 6.71 13.50 7.22
N LEU A 556 7.71 13.17 6.38
CA LEU A 556 9.13 13.19 6.74
C LEU A 556 9.80 14.56 6.53
N GLY A 557 9.06 15.56 6.07
CA GLY A 557 9.60 16.90 5.76
C GLY A 557 10.64 16.91 4.63
N GLN A 558 10.57 15.91 3.73
CA GLN A 558 11.54 15.75 2.65
C GLN A 558 11.14 16.52 1.38
N PRO A 559 12.10 17.07 0.62
CA PRO A 559 11.84 17.71 -0.66
C PRO A 559 11.36 16.69 -1.72
N MET A 560 10.70 17.19 -2.78
CA MET A 560 10.06 16.36 -3.81
C MET A 560 10.57 16.63 -5.25
N PRO A 561 11.88 16.70 -5.50
CA PRO A 561 12.41 17.13 -6.80
C PRO A 561 11.96 16.23 -7.95
N SER A 562 11.91 14.93 -7.77
CA SER A 562 11.51 13.96 -8.80
C SER A 562 10.03 14.02 -9.20
N LEU A 563 9.15 14.47 -8.33
CA LEU A 563 7.76 14.73 -8.71
C LEU A 563 7.64 15.99 -9.55
N LEU A 564 8.42 17.04 -9.23
CA LEU A 564 8.50 18.25 -10.05
C LEU A 564 9.09 17.96 -11.43
N ASP A 565 10.18 17.20 -11.50
CA ASP A 565 10.78 16.76 -12.76
C ASP A 565 9.79 15.94 -13.60
N LEU A 566 9.04 15.04 -12.96
CA LEU A 566 8.00 14.25 -13.61
C LEU A 566 6.90 15.14 -14.19
N VAL A 567 6.38 16.10 -13.40
CA VAL A 567 5.35 17.04 -13.86
C VAL A 567 5.84 17.91 -15.01
N ALA A 568 7.10 18.34 -14.98
CA ALA A 568 7.74 19.08 -16.06
C ALA A 568 8.00 18.25 -17.33
N GLY A 569 7.66 16.94 -17.33
CA GLY A 569 7.90 16.05 -18.44
C GLY A 569 9.35 15.57 -18.55
N GLN A 570 10.15 15.82 -17.54
CA GLN A 570 11.53 15.36 -17.45
C GLN A 570 11.59 13.95 -16.85
N LYS A 571 12.65 13.19 -17.16
CA LYS A 571 12.85 11.89 -16.53
C LYS A 571 13.11 12.12 -15.04
N ALA A 572 12.33 11.47 -14.19
CA ALA A 572 12.55 11.49 -12.75
C ALA A 572 13.94 10.89 -12.44
N ASP A 573 14.91 11.77 -12.16
CA ASP A 573 16.32 11.44 -12.11
C ASP A 573 16.73 10.78 -10.78
N ARG A 574 17.94 10.17 -10.78
CA ARG A 574 18.65 9.44 -9.71
C ARG A 574 18.68 10.10 -8.31
N ARG A 575 18.30 11.36 -8.17
CA ARG A 575 18.34 12.10 -6.90
C ARG A 575 17.45 11.54 -5.78
N LEU A 576 16.67 10.48 -6.07
CA LEU A 576 15.87 9.74 -5.09
C LEU A 576 16.63 8.66 -4.33
N ALA A 577 17.85 8.34 -4.72
CA ALA A 577 18.61 7.23 -4.16
C ALA A 577 19.64 7.62 -3.09
N SER A 578 19.81 8.91 -2.80
CA SER A 578 20.75 9.38 -1.77
C SER A 578 20.01 10.12 -0.65
N SER A 579 19.79 9.44 0.45
CA SER A 579 19.70 10.07 1.76
C SER A 579 21.08 10.65 2.07
N GLN A 580 21.25 11.97 1.99
CA GLN A 580 22.30 12.67 2.73
C GLN A 580 21.83 12.92 4.14
#